data_d1296a30cdc28829170742e1da243db6
#
_entry.id   d1296a30cdc28829170742e1da243db6
#
_cell.length_a   1.000
_cell.length_b   1.000
_cell.length_c   1.000
_cell.angle_alpha   90.00
_cell.angle_beta   90.00
_cell.angle_gamma   90.00
#
_symmetry.space_group_name_H-M   'P 1'
#
loop_
_entity.id
_entity.type
_entity.pdbx_description
1 polymer ?
#
loop_
_entity_poly.entity_id
_entity_poly.type
_entity_poly.pdbx_seq_one_letter_code
_entity_poly.pdbx_strand_id
1 'polypeptide(L)'
;MAKSYEYLHEFFEDVCNIEDRDKRIVFVKENAFKQAKTILQLCYNDKIKLDLPIGKPPYRPCPEGRTPSSLANAFKPIGMTVKGNKVRRLKKEKVFIGILESIHEDDANLLVAAKDGNITTFQKKKYSKITKSLVEAALPELLK
;
A
#
# COMPACT_ATOMS: atom_id res chain seq x y z
N MET A 1 -16.40 -7.26 -14.56
CA MET A 1 -15.01 -7.71 -14.63
C MET A 1 -14.08 -6.75 -13.87
N ALA A 2 -13.12 -7.32 -13.16
CA ALA A 2 -12.13 -6.51 -12.46
C ALA A 2 -11.21 -5.82 -13.44
N LYS A 3 -10.91 -4.55 -13.19
CA LYS A 3 -9.96 -3.79 -13.97
C LYS A 3 -8.54 -4.22 -13.59
N SER A 4 -7.66 -4.34 -14.57
CA SER A 4 -6.25 -4.65 -14.34
C SER A 4 -5.46 -3.37 -14.09
N TYR A 5 -4.62 -3.37 -13.06
CA TYR A 5 -3.79 -2.22 -12.69
C TYR A 5 -2.31 -2.58 -12.71
N GLU A 6 -1.52 -1.73 -13.33
CA GLU A 6 -0.07 -1.84 -13.32
C GLU A 6 0.53 -1.16 -12.08
N TYR A 7 -0.10 -0.08 -11.62
CA TYR A 7 0.37 0.73 -10.49
C TYR A 7 -0.68 0.83 -9.39
N LEU A 8 -0.21 0.84 -8.14
CA LEU A 8 -1.08 1.00 -6.97
C LEU A 8 -1.79 2.35 -6.95
N HIS A 9 -1.06 3.43 -7.25
CA HIS A 9 -1.63 4.77 -7.18
C HIS A 9 -2.81 4.96 -8.13
N GLU A 10 -2.79 4.31 -9.28
CA GLU A 10 -3.91 4.36 -10.24
C GLU A 10 -5.19 3.79 -9.65
N PHE A 11 -5.08 2.66 -8.95
CA PHE A 11 -6.24 2.05 -8.28
C PHE A 11 -6.81 2.98 -7.21
N PHE A 12 -5.95 3.50 -6.33
CA PHE A 12 -6.40 4.37 -5.24
C PHE A 12 -6.95 5.71 -5.75
N GLU A 13 -6.39 6.24 -6.82
CA GLU A 13 -6.93 7.44 -7.47
C GLU A 13 -8.34 7.19 -8.01
N ASP A 14 -8.54 6.05 -8.69
CA ASP A 14 -9.86 5.68 -9.21
C ASP A 14 -10.88 5.55 -8.08
N VAL A 15 -10.50 4.92 -6.96
CA VAL A 15 -11.38 4.80 -5.78
C VAL A 15 -11.78 6.20 -5.27
N CYS A 16 -10.82 7.10 -5.15
CA CYS A 16 -11.08 8.44 -4.62
C CYS A 16 -11.88 9.32 -5.57
N ASN A 17 -11.90 9.01 -6.86
CA ASN A 17 -12.68 9.74 -7.86
C ASN A 17 -14.16 9.35 -7.86
N ILE A 18 -14.54 8.27 -7.17
CA ILE A 18 -15.93 7.85 -7.04
C ILE A 18 -16.55 8.61 -5.87
N GLU A 19 -17.53 9.47 -6.14
CA GLU A 19 -18.15 10.31 -5.12
C GLU A 19 -19.15 9.53 -4.26
N ASP A 20 -19.94 8.64 -4.87
CA ASP A 20 -20.93 7.83 -4.17
C ASP A 20 -20.26 6.75 -3.32
N ARG A 21 -20.53 6.76 -2.00
CA ARG A 21 -19.90 5.82 -1.08
C ARG A 21 -20.25 4.36 -1.40
N ASP A 22 -21.51 4.08 -1.74
CA ASP A 22 -21.93 2.71 -2.06
C ASP A 22 -21.26 2.18 -3.31
N LYS A 23 -21.11 3.03 -4.34
CA LYS A 23 -20.39 2.68 -5.56
C LYS A 23 -18.90 2.48 -5.29
N ARG A 24 -18.33 3.28 -4.40
CA ARG A 24 -16.93 3.15 -3.99
C ARG A 24 -16.68 1.82 -3.30
N ILE A 25 -17.57 1.41 -2.40
CA ILE A 25 -17.49 0.12 -1.70
C ILE A 25 -17.49 -1.03 -2.72
N VAL A 26 -18.44 -1.01 -3.67
CA VAL A 26 -18.54 -2.03 -4.71
C VAL A 26 -17.28 -2.07 -5.57
N PHE A 27 -16.77 -0.89 -5.95
CA PHE A 27 -15.55 -0.79 -6.76
C PHE A 27 -14.35 -1.43 -6.06
N VAL A 28 -14.15 -1.11 -4.79
CA VAL A 28 -13.04 -1.68 -4.00
C VAL A 28 -13.19 -3.19 -3.89
N LYS A 29 -14.40 -3.67 -3.58
CA LYS A 29 -14.68 -5.10 -3.45
C LYS A 29 -14.37 -5.86 -4.72
N GLU A 30 -14.71 -5.30 -5.88
CA GLU A 30 -14.57 -5.98 -7.17
C GLU A 30 -13.18 -5.85 -7.79
N ASN A 31 -12.44 -4.78 -7.48
CA ASN A 31 -11.21 -4.44 -8.20
C ASN A 31 -9.94 -4.50 -7.37
N ALA A 32 -10.02 -4.61 -6.04
CA ALA A 32 -8.83 -4.66 -5.20
C ALA A 32 -8.00 -5.92 -5.49
N PHE A 33 -6.78 -5.71 -5.97
CA PHE A 33 -5.85 -6.79 -6.24
C PHE A 33 -4.95 -7.04 -5.02
N LYS A 34 -4.13 -8.11 -5.07
CA LYS A 34 -3.34 -8.58 -3.93
C LYS A 34 -2.50 -7.48 -3.27
N GLN A 35 -1.78 -6.69 -4.07
CA GLN A 35 -0.91 -5.65 -3.53
C GLN A 35 -1.70 -4.49 -2.93
N ALA A 36 -2.85 -4.13 -3.53
CA ALA A 36 -3.75 -3.13 -2.96
C ALA A 36 -4.31 -3.60 -1.63
N LYS A 37 -4.70 -4.86 -1.53
CA LYS A 37 -5.16 -5.47 -0.27
C LYS A 37 -4.07 -5.43 0.79
N THR A 38 -2.82 -5.69 0.41
CA THR A 38 -1.67 -5.59 1.32
C THR A 38 -1.54 -4.18 1.90
N ILE A 39 -1.65 -3.15 1.06
CA ILE A 39 -1.62 -1.75 1.51
C ILE A 39 -2.72 -1.48 2.52
N LEU A 40 -3.94 -1.92 2.24
CA LEU A 40 -5.09 -1.70 3.13
C LEU A 40 -4.92 -2.44 4.47
N GLN A 41 -4.39 -3.66 4.46
CA GLN A 41 -4.08 -4.39 5.69
C GLN A 41 -3.04 -3.67 6.53
N LEU A 42 -1.96 -3.19 5.92
CA LEU A 42 -0.92 -2.45 6.64
C LEU A 42 -1.46 -1.16 7.27
N CYS A 43 -2.41 -0.50 6.59
CA CYS A 43 -3.02 0.72 7.11
C CYS A 43 -3.90 0.47 8.33
N TYR A 44 -4.70 -0.58 8.32
CA TYR A 44 -5.85 -0.69 9.22
C TYR A 44 -5.94 -1.97 10.04
N ASN A 45 -5.18 -3.01 9.72
CA ASN A 45 -5.17 -4.23 10.52
C ASN A 45 -4.08 -4.15 11.59
N ASP A 46 -4.48 -3.98 12.84
CA ASP A 46 -3.54 -3.80 13.96
C ASP A 46 -2.69 -5.04 14.23
N LYS A 47 -3.08 -6.20 13.73
CA LYS A 47 -2.32 -7.45 13.89
C LYS A 47 -1.20 -7.60 12.86
N ILE A 48 -1.25 -6.82 11.78
CA ILE A 48 -0.28 -6.91 10.68
C ILE A 48 0.42 -5.56 10.54
N LYS A 49 1.60 -5.44 11.16
CA LYS A 49 2.39 -4.21 11.13
C LYS A 49 3.82 -4.52 10.69
N LEU A 50 4.44 -3.57 10.02
CA LEU A 50 5.85 -3.67 9.66
C LEU A 50 6.73 -3.28 10.84
N ASP A 51 7.83 -4.01 11.02
CA ASP A 51 8.79 -3.73 12.07
C ASP A 51 9.83 -2.73 11.57
N LEU A 52 9.38 -1.50 11.37
CA LEU A 52 10.16 -0.42 10.76
C LEU A 52 9.89 0.90 11.50
N PRO A 53 10.87 1.82 11.53
CA PRO A 53 10.64 3.12 12.16
C PRO A 53 9.61 3.93 11.37
N ILE A 54 8.94 4.86 12.07
CA ILE A 54 8.00 5.79 11.46
C ILE A 54 8.79 6.77 10.59
N GLY A 55 8.17 7.17 9.48
CA GLY A 55 8.74 8.14 8.55
C GLY A 55 9.31 7.51 7.30
N LYS A 56 9.60 8.36 6.33
CA LYS A 56 10.16 7.95 5.05
C LYS A 56 11.64 7.61 5.21
N PRO A 57 12.06 6.36 4.90
CA PRO A 57 13.48 6.03 4.96
C PRO A 57 14.26 6.69 3.80
N PRO A 58 15.59 6.82 3.93
CA PRO A 58 16.39 7.33 2.82
C PRO A 58 16.47 6.28 1.71
N TYR A 59 15.91 6.58 0.56
CA TYR A 59 16.00 5.73 -0.62
C TYR A 59 16.03 6.58 -1.88
N ARG A 60 16.50 5.97 -2.98
CA ARG A 60 16.52 6.62 -4.28
C ARG A 60 15.30 6.17 -5.08
N PRO A 61 14.40 7.08 -5.49
CA PRO A 61 13.26 6.70 -6.32
C PRO A 61 13.72 6.02 -7.61
N CYS A 62 12.84 5.17 -8.18
CA CYS A 62 13.11 4.55 -9.47
C CYS A 62 13.41 5.65 -10.50
N PRO A 63 14.58 5.61 -11.18
CA PRO A 63 14.96 6.69 -12.08
C PRO A 63 13.97 6.91 -13.22
N GLU A 64 13.78 8.16 -13.61
CA GLU A 64 12.96 8.52 -14.75
C GLU A 64 13.50 7.82 -16.00
N GLY A 65 12.60 7.26 -16.82
CA GLY A 65 12.96 6.51 -18.02
C GLY A 65 13.30 5.05 -17.78
N ARG A 66 13.44 4.62 -16.52
CA ARG A 66 13.66 3.23 -16.18
C ARG A 66 12.32 2.57 -15.85
N THR A 67 12.09 1.37 -16.39
CA THR A 67 10.84 0.63 -16.10
C THR A 67 10.87 0.09 -14.68
N PRO A 68 9.89 0.46 -13.83
CA PRO A 68 9.79 -0.13 -12.49
C PRO A 68 9.52 -1.64 -12.56
N SER A 69 9.91 -2.35 -11.51
CA SER A 69 9.55 -3.78 -11.36
C SER A 69 8.04 -3.93 -11.24
N SER A 70 7.51 -5.08 -11.64
CA SER A 70 6.09 -5.36 -11.42
C SER A 70 5.82 -5.39 -9.92
N LEU A 71 4.59 -5.00 -9.52
CA LEU A 71 4.20 -5.02 -8.12
C LEU A 71 4.28 -6.44 -7.54
N ALA A 72 3.90 -7.45 -8.31
CA ALA A 72 3.98 -8.84 -7.85
C ALA A 72 5.41 -9.25 -7.50
N ASN A 73 6.39 -8.86 -8.31
CA ASN A 73 7.79 -9.16 -8.04
C ASN A 73 8.35 -8.32 -6.89
N ALA A 74 8.06 -7.01 -6.88
CA ALA A 74 8.57 -6.10 -5.85
C ALA A 74 8.06 -6.47 -4.46
N PHE A 75 6.81 -6.91 -4.34
CA PHE A 75 6.18 -7.20 -3.06
C PHE A 75 6.49 -8.60 -2.52
N LYS A 76 7.13 -9.48 -3.29
CA LYS A 76 7.47 -10.83 -2.80
C LYS A 76 8.16 -10.85 -1.44
N PRO A 77 9.16 -9.99 -1.17
CA PRO A 77 9.86 -10.04 0.11
C PRO A 77 9.16 -9.28 1.24
N ILE A 78 7.98 -8.68 1.02
CA ILE A 78 7.36 -7.80 2.02
C ILE A 78 7.05 -8.53 3.34
N GLY A 79 6.78 -9.82 3.29
CA GLY A 79 6.54 -10.63 4.48
C GLY A 79 7.73 -10.66 5.45
N MET A 80 8.94 -10.46 4.95
CA MET A 80 10.15 -10.40 5.78
C MET A 80 10.20 -9.16 6.66
N THR A 81 9.45 -8.13 6.33
CA THR A 81 9.45 -6.84 7.06
C THR A 81 8.40 -6.79 8.16
N VAL A 82 7.53 -7.79 8.26
CA VAL A 82 6.43 -7.81 9.22
C VAL A 82 6.95 -8.03 10.64
N LYS A 83 6.37 -7.31 11.59
CA LYS A 83 6.70 -7.46 13.01
C LYS A 83 6.35 -8.85 13.50
N GLY A 84 7.24 -9.45 14.28
CA GLY A 84 7.03 -10.77 14.86
C GLY A 84 7.74 -11.92 14.16
N ASN A 85 8.33 -11.70 12.98
CA ASN A 85 9.14 -12.74 12.36
C ASN A 85 10.60 -12.66 12.85
N LYS A 86 11.40 -13.68 12.53
CA LYS A 86 12.77 -13.83 13.08
C LYS A 86 13.84 -13.03 12.33
N VAL A 87 13.47 -12.28 11.31
CA VAL A 87 14.42 -11.48 10.53
C VAL A 87 14.90 -10.29 11.37
N ARG A 88 16.20 -9.99 11.32
CA ARG A 88 16.77 -8.84 12.04
C ARG A 88 16.21 -7.52 11.50
N ARG A 89 15.97 -6.56 12.39
CA ARG A 89 15.40 -5.25 12.04
C ARG A 89 16.20 -4.53 10.95
N LEU A 90 17.53 -4.56 11.05
CA LEU A 90 18.38 -3.92 10.04
C LEU A 90 18.17 -4.53 8.64
N LYS A 91 18.01 -5.85 8.57
CA LYS A 91 17.72 -6.52 7.31
C LYS A 91 16.32 -6.15 6.81
N LYS A 92 15.33 -6.03 7.71
CA LYS A 92 13.97 -5.59 7.35
C LYS A 92 14.01 -4.20 6.71
N GLU A 93 14.79 -3.28 7.28
CA GLU A 93 14.96 -1.95 6.72
C GLU A 93 15.55 -2.00 5.30
N LYS A 94 16.58 -2.80 5.09
CA LYS A 94 17.19 -2.97 3.76
C LYS A 94 16.23 -3.55 2.74
N VAL A 95 15.45 -4.56 3.14
CA VAL A 95 14.43 -5.18 2.28
C VAL A 95 13.38 -4.15 1.90
N PHE A 96 12.88 -3.38 2.86
CA PHE A 96 11.87 -2.35 2.63
C PHE A 96 12.37 -1.28 1.66
N ILE A 97 13.59 -0.77 1.87
CA ILE A 97 14.21 0.21 0.97
C ILE A 97 14.31 -0.36 -0.45
N GLY A 98 14.72 -1.63 -0.58
CA GLY A 98 14.78 -2.31 -1.88
C GLY A 98 13.44 -2.34 -2.60
N ILE A 99 12.36 -2.60 -1.86
CA ILE A 99 11.00 -2.56 -2.41
C ILE A 99 10.68 -1.15 -2.92
N LEU A 100 10.93 -0.12 -2.09
CA LEU A 100 10.65 1.27 -2.46
C LEU A 100 11.41 1.72 -3.70
N GLU A 101 12.66 1.27 -3.85
CA GLU A 101 13.49 1.64 -5.00
C GLU A 101 13.12 0.90 -6.29
N SER A 102 12.37 -0.20 -6.20
CA SER A 102 12.00 -0.99 -7.36
C SER A 102 10.62 -0.67 -7.94
N ILE A 103 9.81 0.14 -7.28
CA ILE A 103 8.45 0.48 -7.74
C ILE A 103 8.36 1.97 -8.10
N HIS A 104 7.25 2.35 -8.75
CA HIS A 104 6.98 3.75 -9.10
C HIS A 104 6.99 4.62 -7.84
N GLU A 105 7.50 5.84 -7.94
CA GLU A 105 7.61 6.75 -6.79
C GLU A 105 6.28 6.96 -6.07
N ASP A 106 5.18 7.13 -6.80
CA ASP A 106 3.87 7.31 -6.19
C ASP A 106 3.42 6.07 -5.42
N ASP A 107 3.76 4.87 -5.91
CA ASP A 107 3.47 3.62 -5.21
C ASP A 107 4.36 3.47 -3.97
N ALA A 108 5.61 3.91 -4.05
CA ALA A 108 6.51 3.91 -2.88
C ALA A 108 5.96 4.84 -1.79
N ASN A 109 5.45 6.00 -2.15
CA ASN A 109 4.83 6.93 -1.20
C ASN A 109 3.60 6.31 -0.53
N LEU A 110 2.79 5.57 -1.29
CA LEU A 110 1.64 4.83 -0.73
C LEU A 110 2.09 3.77 0.28
N LEU A 111 3.14 3.03 -0.02
CA LEU A 111 3.65 1.99 0.87
C LEU A 111 4.18 2.59 2.17
N VAL A 112 4.90 3.71 2.11
CA VAL A 112 5.36 4.44 3.30
C VAL A 112 4.16 4.93 4.12
N ALA A 113 3.15 5.49 3.47
CA ALA A 113 1.94 5.94 4.15
C ALA A 113 1.20 4.79 4.83
N ALA A 114 1.13 3.63 4.19
CA ALA A 114 0.52 2.43 4.77
C ALA A 114 1.29 1.99 6.02
N LYS A 115 2.62 1.98 5.95
CA LYS A 115 3.49 1.64 7.08
C LYS A 115 3.24 2.58 8.27
N ASP A 116 3.12 3.87 8.01
CA ASP A 116 2.94 4.90 9.04
C ASP A 116 1.49 5.09 9.47
N GLY A 117 0.54 4.49 8.73
CA GLY A 117 -0.87 4.59 9.05
C GLY A 117 -1.50 5.95 8.74
N ASN A 118 -0.94 6.71 7.80
CA ASN A 118 -1.40 8.06 7.49
C ASN A 118 -1.90 8.26 6.05
N ILE A 119 -2.42 7.20 5.44
CA ILE A 119 -2.85 7.23 4.03
C ILE A 119 -3.91 8.29 3.75
N THR A 120 -4.77 8.62 4.73
CA THR A 120 -5.83 9.62 4.55
C THR A 120 -5.34 11.05 4.65
N THR A 121 -4.16 11.28 5.20
CA THR A 121 -3.68 12.64 5.50
C THR A 121 -2.45 13.06 4.68
N PHE A 122 -1.68 12.11 4.16
CA PHE A 122 -0.45 12.46 3.45
C PHE A 122 -0.76 13.08 2.07
N GLN A 123 0.20 13.81 1.52
CA GLN A 123 0.08 14.47 0.21
C GLN A 123 -1.19 15.33 0.08
N LYS A 124 -1.44 16.19 1.07
CA LYS A 124 -2.58 17.11 1.09
C LYS A 124 -3.93 16.38 1.03
N LYS A 125 -4.00 15.22 1.68
CA LYS A 125 -5.23 14.41 1.76
C LYS A 125 -5.68 13.86 0.40
N LYS A 126 -4.75 13.57 -0.50
CA LYS A 126 -5.06 13.02 -1.83
C LYS A 126 -5.92 11.75 -1.76
N TYR A 127 -5.69 10.90 -0.76
CA TYR A 127 -6.40 9.63 -0.59
C TYR A 127 -7.31 9.64 0.65
N SER A 128 -7.89 10.79 0.99
CA SER A 128 -8.71 10.94 2.19
C SER A 128 -9.95 10.04 2.24
N LYS A 129 -10.39 9.54 1.09
CA LYS A 129 -11.55 8.64 1.00
C LYS A 129 -11.23 7.18 1.29
N ILE A 130 -9.94 6.82 1.40
CA ILE A 130 -9.50 5.47 1.73
C ILE A 130 -9.50 5.33 3.26
N THR A 131 -10.67 5.19 3.84
CA THR A 131 -10.85 5.15 5.30
C THR A 131 -10.99 3.71 5.80
N LYS A 132 -10.80 3.52 7.12
CA LYS A 132 -11.02 2.22 7.75
C LYS A 132 -12.46 1.75 7.54
N SER A 133 -13.43 2.66 7.64
CA SER A 133 -14.85 2.37 7.42
C SER A 133 -15.09 1.81 6.01
N LEU A 134 -14.44 2.39 5.00
CA LEU A 134 -14.53 1.90 3.62
C LEU A 134 -14.01 0.46 3.52
N VAL A 135 -12.87 0.19 4.11
CA VAL A 135 -12.25 -1.14 4.07
C VAL A 135 -13.11 -2.17 4.82
N GLU A 136 -13.64 -1.80 5.98
CA GLU A 136 -14.54 -2.68 6.74
C GLU A 136 -15.78 -3.06 5.95
N ALA A 137 -16.34 -2.11 5.19
CA ALA A 137 -17.54 -2.35 4.39
C ALA A 137 -17.25 -3.17 3.13
N ALA A 138 -16.11 -2.91 2.47
CA ALA A 138 -15.79 -3.56 1.20
C ALA A 138 -15.07 -4.90 1.37
N LEU A 139 -14.11 -4.97 2.29
CA LEU A 139 -13.20 -6.11 2.46
C LEU A 139 -12.99 -6.42 3.95
N PRO A 140 -14.05 -6.81 4.67
CA PRO A 140 -13.94 -7.02 6.12
C PRO A 140 -12.93 -8.10 6.51
N GLU A 141 -12.68 -9.06 5.65
CA GLU A 141 -11.71 -10.14 5.90
C GLU A 141 -10.28 -9.63 6.05
N LEU A 142 -9.95 -8.47 5.53
CA LEU A 142 -8.61 -7.91 5.65
C LEU A 142 -8.30 -7.42 7.06
N LEU A 143 -9.33 -7.18 7.88
CA LEU A 143 -9.18 -6.58 9.21
C LEU A 143 -9.40 -7.58 10.35
N LYS A 144 -9.54 -8.84 10.04
CA LYS A 144 -9.75 -9.91 11.04
C LYS A 144 -8.46 -10.46 11.61
#